data_2af7b5edd59138f3a599151a9baaccf6
#
_entry.id   2af7b5edd59138f3a599151a9baaccf6
#
_cell.length_a   1.000
_cell.length_b   1.000
_cell.length_c   1.000
_cell.angle_alpha   90.00
_cell.angle_beta   90.00
_cell.angle_gamma   90.00
#
_symmetry.space_group_name_H-M   'P 1'
#
loop_
_entity.id
_entity.type
_entity.pdbx_description
1 polymer ?
#
loop_
_entity_poly.entity_id
_entity_poly.type
_entity_poly.pdbx_seq_one_letter_code
_entity_poly.pdbx_strand_id
1 'polypeptide(L)'
;AQVGDVLIPARIYSEEGTSRHYAENCEWAEADPALRAFLNQAMAKTLPVKSLDTVTTDAVYRQTMNKEAAWRALGCVGVDMETAALLQVCAVYGIPAAAMLLASDGHPLPETNAGWRWGSVNFAEVRKRYINQVIQAGMRLAEECWTEELTEIPVLSILCFLSLRCFS
;
A
#
# COMPACT_ATOMS: atom_id res chain seq x y z
N ALA A 1 -11.77 -4.90 -0.97
CA ALA A 1 -11.20 -4.23 -2.14
C ALA A 1 -11.55 -5.03 -3.40
N GLN A 2 -11.51 -4.38 -4.55
CA GLN A 2 -11.74 -5.00 -5.86
C GLN A 2 -10.53 -4.71 -6.75
N VAL A 3 -10.31 -5.56 -7.77
CA VAL A 3 -9.26 -5.32 -8.77
C VAL A 3 -9.45 -3.96 -9.43
N GLY A 4 -8.41 -3.15 -9.44
CA GLY A 4 -8.42 -1.76 -9.91
C GLY A 4 -8.68 -0.71 -8.85
N ASP A 5 -9.01 -1.09 -7.60
CA ASP A 5 -9.06 -0.14 -6.49
C ASP A 5 -7.65 0.37 -6.16
N VAL A 6 -7.57 1.64 -5.77
CA VAL A 6 -6.36 2.22 -5.19
C VAL A 6 -6.55 2.30 -3.68
N LEU A 7 -5.59 1.76 -2.93
CA LEU A 7 -5.58 1.79 -1.48
C LEU A 7 -4.47 2.72 -0.98
N ILE A 8 -4.80 3.53 0.01
CA ILE A 8 -3.85 4.34 0.78
C ILE A 8 -4.02 3.96 2.26
N PRO A 9 -3.35 2.88 2.69
CA PRO A 9 -3.55 2.34 4.03
C PRO A 9 -3.03 3.29 5.11
N ALA A 10 -3.66 3.22 6.29
CA ALA A 10 -3.16 3.87 7.50
C ALA A 10 -2.11 2.99 8.17
N ARG A 11 -2.38 1.71 8.19
CA ARG A 11 -1.56 0.71 8.85
C ARG A 11 -1.44 -0.52 7.97
N ILE A 12 -0.30 -1.17 8.06
CA ILE A 12 -0.01 -2.42 7.37
C ILE A 12 0.41 -3.46 8.41
N TYR A 13 -0.31 -4.57 8.46
CA TYR A 13 0.04 -5.69 9.33
C TYR A 13 1.31 -6.36 8.81
N SER A 14 2.31 -6.50 9.68
CA SER A 14 3.60 -7.09 9.34
C SER A 14 3.60 -8.58 9.64
N GLU A 15 3.54 -9.41 8.60
CA GLU A 15 3.79 -10.86 8.68
C GLU A 15 5.08 -11.25 7.94
N GLU A 16 5.93 -10.28 7.66
CA GLU A 16 7.25 -10.47 7.04
C GLU A 16 8.37 -10.40 8.09
N GLY A 17 9.58 -10.83 7.69
CA GLY A 17 10.71 -10.95 8.62
C GLY A 17 11.49 -9.66 8.84
N THR A 18 11.51 -8.72 7.87
CA THR A 18 12.38 -7.55 7.87
C THR A 18 12.07 -6.58 9.00
N SER A 19 10.79 -6.26 9.22
CA SER A 19 10.36 -5.30 10.24
C SER A 19 10.87 -5.66 11.64
N ARG A 20 10.96 -6.93 11.96
CA ARG A 20 11.42 -7.42 13.27
C ARG A 20 12.90 -7.12 13.55
N HIS A 21 13.72 -6.91 12.52
CA HIS A 21 15.10 -6.48 12.67
C HIS A 21 15.24 -5.00 13.06
N TYR A 22 14.20 -4.21 12.82
CA TYR A 22 14.16 -2.78 13.10
C TYR A 22 13.32 -2.44 14.33
N ALA A 23 12.31 -3.27 14.66
CA ALA A 23 11.47 -3.12 15.85
C ALA A 23 11.01 -4.51 16.33
N GLU A 24 11.44 -4.92 17.53
CA GLU A 24 11.26 -6.29 18.05
C GLU A 24 9.80 -6.78 18.09
N ASN A 25 8.84 -5.90 18.30
CA ASN A 25 7.41 -6.25 18.44
C ASN A 25 6.55 -5.50 17.43
N CYS A 26 7.05 -5.27 16.23
CA CYS A 26 6.29 -4.60 15.19
C CYS A 26 5.22 -5.55 14.63
N GLU A 27 3.98 -5.35 15.06
CA GLU A 27 2.83 -6.00 14.42
C GLU A 27 2.24 -5.15 13.31
N TRP A 28 2.30 -3.82 13.45
CA TRP A 28 1.75 -2.87 12.51
C TRP A 28 2.78 -1.80 12.17
N ALA A 29 3.03 -1.63 10.88
CA ALA A 29 3.74 -0.46 10.37
C ALA A 29 2.73 0.64 10.05
N GLU A 30 3.04 1.88 10.41
CA GLU A 30 2.15 3.03 10.24
C GLU A 30 2.66 3.96 9.15
N ALA A 31 1.74 4.44 8.32
CA ALA A 31 2.05 5.44 7.32
C ALA A 31 1.98 6.85 7.91
N ASP A 32 2.85 7.74 7.43
CA ASP A 32 2.83 9.15 7.82
C ASP A 32 1.48 9.80 7.52
N PRO A 33 0.81 10.44 8.51
CA PRO A 33 -0.52 10.98 8.34
C PRO A 33 -0.60 12.14 7.33
N ALA A 34 0.44 12.99 7.27
CA ALA A 34 0.46 14.14 6.37
C ALA A 34 0.62 13.69 4.91
N LEU A 35 1.54 12.75 4.65
CA LEU A 35 1.69 12.16 3.32
C LEU A 35 0.44 11.38 2.89
N ARG A 36 -0.22 10.68 3.81
CA ARG A 36 -1.49 10.03 3.51
C ARG A 36 -2.58 11.03 3.11
N ALA A 37 -2.70 12.13 3.84
CA ALA A 37 -3.66 13.19 3.52
C ALA A 37 -3.37 13.79 2.14
N PHE A 38 -2.12 14.09 1.85
CA PHE A 38 -1.66 14.56 0.55
C PHE A 38 -2.03 13.58 -0.57
N LEU A 39 -1.71 12.30 -0.44
CA LEU A 39 -2.03 11.27 -1.44
C LEU A 39 -3.53 11.12 -1.66
N ASN A 40 -4.32 11.09 -0.58
CA ASN A 40 -5.79 11.03 -0.68
C ASN A 40 -6.33 12.23 -1.47
N GLN A 41 -5.84 13.43 -1.21
CA GLN A 41 -6.26 14.63 -1.93
C GLN A 41 -5.82 14.59 -3.40
N ALA A 42 -4.60 14.17 -3.68
CA ALA A 42 -4.07 14.09 -5.03
C ALA A 42 -4.84 13.10 -5.91
N MET A 43 -5.29 11.99 -5.33
CA MET A 43 -5.96 10.90 -6.06
C MET A 43 -7.47 11.04 -6.15
N ALA A 44 -8.12 11.71 -5.20
CA ALA A 44 -9.58 11.73 -5.03
C ALA A 44 -10.38 12.17 -6.27
N LYS A 45 -9.76 12.92 -7.18
CA LYS A 45 -10.41 13.43 -8.38
C LYS A 45 -10.37 12.48 -9.59
N THR A 46 -9.53 11.46 -9.53
CA THR A 46 -9.17 10.68 -10.73
C THR A 46 -9.38 9.18 -10.59
N LEU A 47 -9.25 8.63 -9.40
CA LEU A 47 -9.41 7.21 -9.11
C LEU A 47 -10.15 7.01 -7.79
N PRO A 48 -10.95 5.93 -7.68
CA PRO A 48 -11.57 5.56 -6.41
C PRO A 48 -10.47 5.14 -5.42
N VAL A 49 -10.34 5.91 -4.35
CA VAL A 49 -9.35 5.66 -3.29
C VAL A 49 -10.04 5.10 -2.06
N LYS A 50 -9.43 4.10 -1.44
CA LYS A 50 -9.89 3.49 -0.19
C LYS A 50 -8.79 3.54 0.86
N SER A 51 -9.13 4.01 2.06
CA SER A 51 -8.23 3.96 3.23
C SER A 51 -8.55 2.73 4.05
N LEU A 52 -7.98 1.60 3.68
CA LEU A 52 -8.22 0.30 4.29
C LEU A 52 -6.86 -0.35 4.61
N ASP A 53 -6.78 -1.03 5.74
CA ASP A 53 -5.56 -1.70 6.17
C ASP A 53 -5.22 -2.90 5.27
N THR A 54 -3.93 -3.20 5.15
CA THR A 54 -3.39 -4.30 4.35
C THR A 54 -2.42 -5.15 5.17
N VAL A 55 -1.93 -6.23 4.61
CA VAL A 55 -0.89 -7.07 5.21
C VAL A 55 0.29 -7.21 4.26
N THR A 56 1.51 -7.22 4.81
CA THR A 56 2.73 -7.58 4.08
C THR A 56 3.21 -8.95 4.52
N THR A 57 3.48 -9.85 3.58
CA THR A 57 4.04 -11.18 3.83
C THR A 57 5.17 -11.49 2.86
N ASP A 58 6.23 -12.13 3.32
CA ASP A 58 7.33 -12.63 2.49
C ASP A 58 7.08 -14.02 1.90
N ALA A 59 5.97 -14.66 2.27
CA ALA A 59 5.67 -16.04 1.94
C ALA A 59 4.39 -16.22 1.10
N VAL A 60 4.35 -15.60 -0.08
CA VAL A 60 3.17 -15.58 -0.97
C VAL A 60 2.62 -17.00 -1.28
N TYR A 61 3.50 -17.99 -1.47
CA TYR A 61 3.08 -19.38 -1.72
C TYR A 61 2.57 -20.13 -0.47
N ARG A 62 2.62 -19.48 0.68
CA ARG A 62 2.06 -19.97 1.94
C ARG A 62 0.78 -19.24 2.35
N GLN A 63 0.24 -18.42 1.47
CA GLN A 63 -1.04 -17.75 1.63
C GLN A 63 -2.16 -18.81 1.54
N THR A 64 -2.60 -19.25 2.71
CA THR A 64 -3.68 -20.24 2.85
C THR A 64 -4.99 -19.55 3.19
N MET A 65 -6.11 -20.25 2.98
CA MET A 65 -7.45 -19.78 3.34
C MET A 65 -7.56 -19.36 4.82
N ASN A 66 -6.92 -20.14 5.72
CA ASN A 66 -6.92 -19.81 7.14
C ASN A 66 -6.14 -18.53 7.45
N LYS A 67 -5.01 -18.29 6.76
CA LYS A 67 -4.27 -17.04 6.89
C LYS A 67 -5.09 -15.86 6.40
N GLU A 68 -5.71 -15.98 5.24
CA GLU A 68 -6.58 -14.91 4.72
C GLU A 68 -7.76 -14.63 5.67
N ALA A 69 -8.38 -15.65 6.22
CA ALA A 69 -9.44 -15.48 7.22
C ALA A 69 -8.94 -14.71 8.46
N ALA A 70 -7.74 -15.03 8.93
CA ALA A 70 -7.11 -14.32 10.05
C ALA A 70 -6.83 -12.84 9.69
N TRP A 71 -6.27 -12.57 8.51
CA TRP A 71 -6.00 -11.20 8.06
C TRP A 71 -7.29 -10.37 7.88
N ARG A 72 -8.35 -10.98 7.34
CA ARG A 72 -9.68 -10.37 7.26
C ARG A 72 -10.25 -10.04 8.64
N ALA A 73 -10.06 -10.93 9.62
CA ALA A 73 -10.49 -10.69 10.99
C ALA A 73 -9.75 -9.50 11.65
N LEU A 74 -8.51 -9.21 11.21
CA LEU A 74 -7.77 -8.01 11.57
C LEU A 74 -8.21 -6.74 10.81
N GLY A 75 -9.12 -6.87 9.84
CA GLY A 75 -9.59 -5.77 9.01
C GLY A 75 -8.78 -5.54 7.73
N CYS A 76 -7.78 -6.38 7.44
CA CYS A 76 -6.99 -6.26 6.21
C CYS A 76 -7.81 -6.69 4.99
N VAL A 77 -7.63 -5.96 3.88
CA VAL A 77 -8.40 -6.16 2.64
C VAL A 77 -7.57 -6.65 1.47
N GLY A 78 -6.26 -6.76 1.65
CA GLY A 78 -5.33 -7.20 0.62
C GLY A 78 -3.95 -7.46 1.17
N VAL A 79 -3.09 -8.08 0.36
CA VAL A 79 -1.72 -8.47 0.71
C VAL A 79 -0.73 -7.97 -0.33
N ASP A 80 0.40 -7.50 0.14
CA ASP A 80 1.60 -7.20 -0.64
C ASP A 80 2.83 -7.91 -0.02
N MET A 81 4.03 -7.61 -0.51
CA MET A 81 5.25 -8.25 -0.05
C MET A 81 6.31 -7.26 0.48
N GLU A 82 6.04 -5.96 0.49
CA GLU A 82 7.07 -4.95 0.73
C GLU A 82 6.68 -3.82 1.69
N THR A 83 5.41 -3.44 1.73
CA THR A 83 4.98 -2.15 2.28
C THR A 83 5.29 -2.00 3.77
N ALA A 84 4.99 -3.01 4.61
CA ALA A 84 5.28 -2.92 6.05
C ALA A 84 6.77 -2.74 6.30
N ALA A 85 7.62 -3.52 5.62
CA ALA A 85 9.07 -3.44 5.76
C ALA A 85 9.60 -2.04 5.41
N LEU A 86 9.13 -1.48 4.29
CA LEU A 86 9.53 -0.14 3.84
C LEU A 86 9.12 0.95 4.84
N LEU A 87 7.86 0.93 5.30
CA LEU A 87 7.40 1.92 6.28
C LEU A 87 8.15 1.80 7.61
N GLN A 88 8.40 0.57 8.07
CA GLN A 88 9.12 0.35 9.31
C GLN A 88 10.57 0.83 9.24
N VAL A 89 11.27 0.55 8.14
CA VAL A 89 12.63 1.08 7.92
C VAL A 89 12.63 2.60 7.90
N CYS A 90 11.70 3.22 7.18
CA CYS A 90 11.56 4.66 7.13
C CYS A 90 11.31 5.26 8.52
N ALA A 91 10.44 4.64 9.32
CA ALA A 91 10.13 5.09 10.68
C ALA A 91 11.37 5.11 11.58
N VAL A 92 12.21 4.07 11.52
CA VAL A 92 13.45 4.00 12.31
C VAL A 92 14.45 5.11 11.94
N TYR A 93 14.49 5.51 10.67
CA TYR A 93 15.35 6.59 10.21
C TYR A 93 14.69 7.98 10.25
N GLY A 94 13.49 8.10 10.80
CA GLY A 94 12.75 9.36 10.88
C GLY A 94 12.34 9.92 9.51
N ILE A 95 12.18 9.04 8.51
CA ILE A 95 11.79 9.42 7.16
C ILE A 95 10.26 9.29 7.03
N PRO A 96 9.52 10.38 6.79
CA PRO A 96 8.09 10.30 6.51
C PRO A 96 7.82 9.40 5.31
N ALA A 97 6.93 8.42 5.45
CA ALA A 97 6.60 7.49 4.37
C ALA A 97 5.11 7.15 4.34
N ALA A 98 4.58 6.97 3.14
CA ALA A 98 3.24 6.47 2.90
C ALA A 98 3.21 5.58 1.67
N ALA A 99 2.23 4.70 1.59
CA ALA A 99 2.07 3.80 0.45
C ALA A 99 0.79 4.07 -0.33
N MET A 100 0.87 3.89 -1.63
CA MET A 100 -0.27 3.87 -2.53
C MET A 100 -0.23 2.57 -3.33
N LEU A 101 -1.26 1.75 -3.19
CA LEU A 101 -1.31 0.38 -3.67
C LEU A 101 -2.43 0.23 -4.71
N LEU A 102 -2.12 -0.39 -5.85
CA LEU A 102 -3.11 -0.75 -6.85
C LEU A 102 -3.46 -2.22 -6.72
N ALA A 103 -4.73 -2.53 -6.49
CA ALA A 103 -5.20 -3.91 -6.48
C ALA A 103 -5.11 -4.53 -7.89
N SER A 104 -4.15 -5.42 -8.10
CA SER A 104 -3.84 -6.03 -9.39
C SER A 104 -4.64 -7.29 -9.68
N ASP A 105 -4.94 -8.03 -8.64
CA ASP A 105 -5.59 -9.33 -8.72
C ASP A 105 -6.44 -9.58 -7.47
N GLY A 106 -7.36 -10.52 -7.58
CA GLY A 106 -8.24 -10.92 -6.48
C GLY A 106 -8.13 -12.41 -6.22
N HIS A 107 -7.98 -12.77 -4.96
CA HIS A 107 -8.06 -14.17 -4.54
C HIS A 107 -9.53 -14.56 -4.40
N PRO A 108 -10.00 -15.61 -5.11
CA PRO A 108 -11.41 -16.00 -5.04
C PRO A 108 -11.78 -16.51 -3.65
N LEU A 109 -13.00 -16.21 -3.23
CA LEU A 109 -13.57 -16.83 -2.03
C LEU A 109 -13.70 -18.35 -2.24
N PRO A 110 -13.49 -19.16 -1.19
CA PRO A 110 -13.54 -20.62 -1.27
C PRO A 110 -14.85 -21.16 -1.80
N GLU A 111 -15.93 -20.44 -1.50
CA GLU A 111 -17.30 -20.87 -1.84
C GLU A 111 -17.64 -20.68 -3.32
N THR A 112 -16.85 -19.92 -4.07
CA THR A 112 -17.22 -19.57 -5.45
C THR A 112 -16.67 -20.51 -6.51
N ASN A 113 -15.73 -21.41 -6.18
CA ASN A 113 -14.98 -22.22 -7.17
C ASN A 113 -14.45 -21.39 -8.34
N ALA A 114 -14.41 -20.06 -8.20
CA ALA A 114 -13.90 -19.17 -9.21
C ALA A 114 -12.38 -19.31 -9.29
N GLY A 115 -11.86 -19.56 -10.47
CA GLY A 115 -10.42 -19.57 -10.69
C GLY A 115 -9.79 -18.21 -10.40
N TRP A 116 -8.48 -18.21 -10.24
CA TRP A 116 -7.66 -17.00 -10.09
C TRP A 116 -7.98 -15.96 -11.17
N ARG A 117 -8.19 -14.72 -10.79
CA ARG A 117 -8.46 -13.62 -11.71
C ARG A 117 -7.32 -12.61 -11.71
N TRP A 118 -6.58 -12.60 -12.80
CA TRP A 118 -5.73 -11.47 -13.16
C TRP A 118 -6.60 -10.41 -13.83
N GLY A 119 -6.56 -9.19 -13.34
CA GLY A 119 -7.17 -8.02 -13.93
C GLY A 119 -8.48 -8.20 -14.75
N SER A 120 -9.30 -7.21 -14.73
CA SER A 120 -10.44 -7.14 -15.68
C SER A 120 -9.95 -6.64 -17.05
N VAL A 121 -10.81 -6.71 -18.06
CA VAL A 121 -10.57 -6.16 -19.41
C VAL A 121 -10.09 -4.69 -19.35
N ASN A 122 -10.48 -3.94 -18.33
CA ASN A 122 -10.11 -2.54 -18.14
C ASN A 122 -8.88 -2.33 -17.23
N PHE A 123 -8.26 -3.38 -16.71
CA PHE A 123 -7.14 -3.25 -15.75
C PHE A 123 -5.95 -2.48 -16.34
N ALA A 124 -5.62 -2.70 -17.61
CA ALA A 124 -4.53 -1.99 -18.28
C ALA A 124 -4.75 -0.47 -18.30
N GLU A 125 -5.98 -0.03 -18.54
CA GLU A 125 -6.33 1.39 -18.54
C GLU A 125 -6.30 1.98 -17.12
N VAL A 126 -6.83 1.27 -16.14
CA VAL A 126 -6.76 1.68 -14.73
C VAL A 126 -5.31 1.78 -14.28
N ARG A 127 -4.48 0.79 -14.60
CA ARG A 127 -3.04 0.80 -14.29
C ARG A 127 -2.33 2.00 -14.92
N LYS A 128 -2.64 2.32 -16.18
CA LYS A 128 -2.07 3.49 -16.86
C LYS A 128 -2.45 4.80 -16.16
N ARG A 129 -3.72 4.96 -15.79
CA ARG A 129 -4.17 6.13 -15.02
C ARG A 129 -3.49 6.20 -13.66
N TYR A 130 -3.40 5.08 -12.96
CA TYR A 130 -2.70 4.97 -11.68
C TYR A 130 -1.25 5.44 -11.80
N ILE A 131 -0.48 4.91 -12.75
CA ILE A 131 0.92 5.29 -12.98
C ILE A 131 1.04 6.79 -13.25
N ASN A 132 0.19 7.35 -14.12
CA ASN A 132 0.21 8.78 -14.41
C ASN A 132 -0.06 9.62 -13.15
N GLN A 133 -1.03 9.23 -12.32
CA GLN A 133 -1.34 9.95 -11.08
C GLN A 133 -0.23 9.84 -10.03
N VAL A 134 0.41 8.69 -9.94
CA VAL A 134 1.59 8.46 -9.11
C VAL A 134 2.71 9.45 -9.48
N ILE A 135 3.03 9.55 -10.77
CA ILE A 135 4.05 10.49 -11.28
C ILE A 135 3.65 11.93 -10.94
N GLN A 136 2.40 12.32 -11.18
CA GLN A 136 1.92 13.66 -10.87
C GLN A 136 1.96 13.98 -9.36
N ALA A 137 1.58 13.02 -8.52
CA ALA A 137 1.67 13.19 -7.07
C ALA A 137 3.12 13.35 -6.60
N GLY A 138 4.03 12.53 -7.13
CA GLY A 138 5.45 12.62 -6.83
C GLY A 138 6.06 13.96 -7.26
N MET A 139 5.71 14.46 -8.45
CA MET A 139 6.17 15.77 -8.92
C MET A 139 5.68 16.91 -8.03
N ARG A 140 4.39 16.91 -7.65
CA ARG A 140 3.85 17.93 -6.74
C ARG A 140 4.53 17.89 -5.37
N LEU A 141 4.72 16.71 -4.81
CA LEU A 141 5.43 16.56 -3.54
C LEU A 141 6.85 17.12 -3.64
N ALA A 142 7.55 16.84 -4.72
CA ALA A 142 8.89 17.38 -4.96
C ALA A 142 8.87 18.92 -5.07
N GLU A 143 7.88 19.50 -5.76
CA GLU A 143 7.72 20.96 -5.88
C GLU A 143 7.43 21.59 -4.50
N GLU A 144 6.54 21.01 -3.70
CA GLU A 144 6.21 21.50 -2.36
C GLU A 144 7.44 21.45 -1.43
N CYS A 145 8.20 20.35 -1.48
CA CYS A 145 9.42 20.20 -0.70
C CYS A 145 10.54 21.15 -1.14
N TRP A 146 10.56 21.58 -2.39
CA TRP A 146 11.60 22.47 -2.93
C TRP A 146 11.35 23.95 -2.64
N THR A 147 10.11 24.33 -2.34
CA THR A 147 9.70 25.71 -2.04
C THR A 147 9.81 26.07 -0.56
N GLU A 148 9.83 25.10 0.34
CA GLU A 148 10.17 25.33 1.74
C GLU A 148 11.69 25.42 1.84
N GLU A 149 12.23 26.59 2.22
CA GLU A 149 13.65 26.84 2.39
C GLU A 149 14.32 25.68 3.14
N LEU A 150 15.35 25.10 2.53
CA LEU A 150 16.14 23.97 2.99
C LEU A 150 16.83 24.25 4.34
N THR A 151 16.09 24.39 5.41
CA THR A 151 16.60 24.42 6.78
C THR A 151 16.29 23.10 7.45
N GLU A 152 17.22 22.16 7.37
CA GLU A 152 17.47 21.05 8.31
C GLU A 152 16.57 19.80 8.26
N ILE A 153 15.78 19.52 7.23
CA ILE A 153 15.14 18.21 7.14
C ILE A 153 15.59 17.53 5.83
N PRO A 154 16.18 16.33 5.89
CA PRO A 154 16.30 15.52 4.68
C PRO A 154 14.90 15.08 4.28
N VAL A 155 14.23 15.84 3.42
CA VAL A 155 12.91 15.48 2.89
C VAL A 155 13.12 14.36 1.85
N LEU A 156 13.51 13.20 2.33
CA LEU A 156 13.39 11.96 1.58
C LEU A 156 12.04 11.35 1.92
N SER A 157 10.98 11.92 1.36
CA SER A 157 9.66 11.28 1.44
C SER A 157 9.64 10.09 0.49
N ILE A 158 9.45 8.89 1.03
CA ILE A 158 9.33 7.68 0.22
C ILE A 158 7.87 7.40 -0.05
N LEU A 159 7.49 7.50 -1.32
CA LEU A 159 6.20 7.03 -1.81
C LEU A 159 6.40 5.61 -2.38
N CYS A 160 5.84 4.62 -1.71
CA CYS A 160 5.80 3.26 -2.21
C CYS A 160 4.65 3.08 -3.19
N PHE A 161 4.98 2.65 -4.41
CA PHE A 161 4.02 2.36 -5.47
C PHE A 161 4.07 0.87 -5.78
N LEU A 162 3.21 0.13 -5.14
CA LEU A 162 3.24 -1.33 -5.19
C LEU A 162 1.95 -1.91 -5.73
N SER A 163 2.05 -3.12 -6.21
CA SER A 163 0.91 -3.93 -6.60
C SER A 163 0.40 -4.71 -5.40
N LEU A 164 -0.91 -4.75 -5.23
CA LEU A 164 -1.58 -5.41 -4.13
C LEU A 164 -2.51 -6.49 -4.65
N ARG A 165 -2.51 -7.63 -3.99
CA ARG A 165 -3.55 -8.64 -4.16
C ARG A 165 -4.68 -8.37 -3.20
N CYS A 166 -5.89 -8.18 -3.70
CA CYS A 166 -7.06 -7.97 -2.85
C CYS A 166 -7.74 -9.29 -2.47
N PHE A 167 -8.35 -9.29 -1.31
CA PHE A 167 -9.26 -10.35 -0.87
C PHE A 167 -10.66 -10.01 -1.37
N SER A 168 -11.22 -10.85 -2.22
CA SER A 168 -12.59 -10.74 -2.74
C SER A 168 -13.61 -11.41 -1.82
#